data_b9691dc9362bd1c156661569a42537fd
#
_entry.id   b9691dc9362bd1c156661569a42537fd
#
_cell.length_a   1.000
_cell.length_b   1.000
_cell.length_c   1.000
_cell.angle_alpha   90.00
_cell.angle_beta   90.00
_cell.angle_gamma   90.00
#
_symmetry.space_group_name_H-M   'P 1'
#
loop_
_entity.id
_entity.type
_entity.pdbx_description
1 polymer ?
#
loop_
_entity_poly.entity_id
_entity_poly.type
_entity_poly.pdbx_seq_one_letter_code
_entity_poly.pdbx_strand_id
1 'polypeptide(L)'
;MKNLIKILVSITVALCTLGCQPSATNEPVVSCFNGQFVGSVEDNGVLSFKGIPYAKAPVGELRWKAPQPVEASSETFQATEFGNPALQNYSETEAASHYNRSEDCLTLNVWTKDLTTKNKPVMIWIHGGSYILGGTIDPLYNGKYLVADNPDIVLVSINYRIGLMGFIDFSHIPGGEAFPDSPYLGILDQQMAMRWVQQNIEAFGGNPKNVTIFGESAGGGSVSCHLVAKGSEGLFQRAIPMSGALNLTFAQKDFDKYDMAEALTRLSGCKNMDELMSLSQERILELLEMETGRLGIEGGAILAQNNNHPMRDDDRSIIPTDPFKALAEGASKDVDVMIGTTSEEMKYWTYLYTYMGEDGFQLFCDRFLNSKEEEIREVLGKDGDVVDKFINSVECDQDEISAKYPKIWERTELQTELFFRMAAVIMANNHAAAGGKGKTYMYYFGKGFDGWQGACHACELTYAFDNLEYEAGGPYDPALTKNFSKAFTNFARTGNPSQDGIEWTPYTPDGVGTMVIGKDCSMTMQETPRKNQVDMLMPYYLNFYFNK
;
A
#
# COMPACT_ATOMS: atom_id res chain seq x y z
N MET A 1 40.50 -68.72 -31.29
CA MET A 1 41.95 -68.77 -31.60
C MET A 1 42.52 -67.38 -31.50
N LYS A 2 43.44 -67.24 -30.59
CA LYS A 2 44.66 -66.41 -30.63
C LYS A 2 44.47 -64.88 -30.49
N ASN A 3 44.89 -64.49 -29.38
CA ASN A 3 46.10 -63.79 -28.85
C ASN A 3 45.90 -62.28 -28.80
N LEU A 4 45.74 -61.73 -27.65
CA LEU A 4 46.72 -61.20 -26.72
C LEU A 4 47.83 -60.40 -27.37
N ILE A 5 47.82 -59.09 -27.20
CA ILE A 5 49.01 -58.31 -26.89
C ILE A 5 48.62 -57.23 -25.85
N LYS A 6 49.27 -57.32 -24.69
CA LYS A 6 49.25 -56.30 -23.63
C LYS A 6 50.25 -55.23 -24.01
N ILE A 7 49.81 -53.98 -24.03
CA ILE A 7 50.75 -52.85 -23.96
C ILE A 7 50.39 -52.08 -22.69
N LEU A 8 51.25 -52.14 -21.69
CA LEU A 8 51.27 -51.25 -20.56
C LEU A 8 51.75 -49.87 -21.04
N VAL A 9 50.87 -48.90 -21.00
CA VAL A 9 51.30 -47.50 -21.02
C VAL A 9 51.06 -46.94 -19.63
N SER A 10 52.20 -46.72 -18.91
CA SER A 10 52.21 -45.99 -17.65
C SER A 10 51.90 -44.52 -17.94
N ILE A 11 50.70 -44.09 -17.67
CA ILE A 11 50.36 -42.66 -17.67
C ILE A 11 50.51 -42.19 -16.22
N THR A 12 51.56 -41.43 -15.96
CA THR A 12 51.75 -40.65 -14.72
C THR A 12 50.73 -39.53 -14.75
N VAL A 13 49.62 -39.70 -14.04
CA VAL A 13 48.66 -38.60 -13.82
C VAL A 13 49.27 -37.69 -12.76
N ALA A 14 49.87 -36.59 -13.22
CA ALA A 14 50.12 -35.45 -12.36
C ALA A 14 48.78 -34.86 -11.95
N LEU A 15 48.33 -35.10 -10.72
CA LEU A 15 47.24 -34.37 -10.09
C LEU A 15 47.68 -32.91 -9.94
N CYS A 16 47.35 -32.09 -10.93
CA CYS A 16 47.20 -30.67 -10.71
C CYS A 16 45.93 -30.48 -9.90
N THR A 17 46.04 -30.44 -8.60
CA THR A 17 45.02 -29.84 -7.75
C THR A 17 45.01 -28.35 -8.03
N LEU A 18 44.30 -27.96 -9.10
CA LEU A 18 43.76 -26.63 -9.22
C LEU A 18 42.71 -26.54 -8.10
N GLY A 19 43.13 -26.03 -6.96
CA GLY A 19 42.23 -25.54 -5.96
C GLY A 19 41.36 -24.47 -6.64
N CYS A 20 40.12 -24.81 -6.99
CA CYS A 20 39.10 -23.81 -7.12
C CYS A 20 39.00 -23.16 -5.74
N GLN A 21 39.73 -22.07 -5.54
CA GLN A 21 39.31 -21.12 -4.53
C GLN A 21 37.92 -20.68 -4.98
N PRO A 22 36.87 -20.80 -4.15
CA PRO A 22 35.64 -20.12 -4.43
C PRO A 22 36.07 -18.66 -4.61
N SER A 23 35.76 -18.08 -5.78
CA SER A 23 35.81 -16.64 -5.95
C SER A 23 35.01 -16.10 -4.77
N ALA A 24 35.67 -15.32 -3.90
CA ALA A 24 34.97 -14.60 -2.86
C ALA A 24 33.90 -13.79 -3.62
N THR A 25 32.68 -14.27 -3.65
CA THR A 25 31.53 -13.48 -4.03
C THR A 25 31.53 -12.35 -3.02
N ASN A 26 31.84 -11.13 -3.47
CA ASN A 26 31.78 -9.94 -2.62
C ASN A 26 30.31 -9.67 -2.32
N GLU A 27 29.70 -10.54 -1.51
CA GLU A 27 28.35 -10.34 -1.02
C GLU A 27 28.34 -9.05 -0.20
N PRO A 28 27.38 -8.15 -0.45
CA PRO A 28 27.30 -6.91 0.31
C PRO A 28 26.91 -7.23 1.77
N VAL A 29 27.65 -6.65 2.71
CA VAL A 29 27.38 -6.83 4.15
C VAL A 29 27.20 -5.47 4.79
N VAL A 30 26.17 -5.35 5.62
CA VAL A 30 25.89 -4.16 6.43
C VAL A 30 25.78 -4.53 7.90
N SER A 31 26.18 -3.61 8.77
CA SER A 31 26.03 -3.74 10.22
C SER A 31 24.94 -2.80 10.72
N CYS A 32 23.90 -3.37 11.29
CA CYS A 32 22.78 -2.68 11.91
C CYS A 32 22.77 -2.92 13.42
N PHE A 33 21.90 -2.24 14.14
CA PHE A 33 21.71 -2.42 15.58
C PHE A 33 21.41 -3.89 15.95
N ASN A 34 20.59 -4.56 15.15
CA ASN A 34 20.10 -5.91 15.39
C ASN A 34 20.88 -7.01 14.64
N GLY A 35 22.07 -6.73 14.14
CA GLY A 35 22.95 -7.74 13.54
C GLY A 35 23.70 -7.27 12.30
N GLN A 36 24.47 -8.19 11.72
CA GLN A 36 25.06 -8.04 10.40
C GLN A 36 24.17 -8.74 9.38
N PHE A 37 23.90 -8.08 8.26
CA PHE A 37 23.07 -8.63 7.20
C PHE A 37 23.87 -8.79 5.91
N VAL A 38 23.89 -10.01 5.39
CA VAL A 38 24.49 -10.35 4.10
C VAL A 38 23.40 -10.28 3.04
N GLY A 39 23.52 -9.36 2.11
CA GLY A 39 22.56 -9.16 1.02
C GLY A 39 22.98 -9.83 -0.28
N SER A 40 22.24 -9.53 -1.34
CA SER A 40 22.48 -10.00 -2.71
C SER A 40 22.84 -8.85 -3.64
N VAL A 41 23.46 -9.20 -4.76
CA VAL A 41 23.62 -8.31 -5.92
C VAL A 41 22.63 -8.75 -6.97
N GLU A 42 21.68 -7.87 -7.31
CA GLU A 42 20.68 -8.12 -8.35
C GLU A 42 21.34 -8.13 -9.75
N ASP A 43 20.64 -8.66 -10.74
CA ASP A 43 21.12 -8.78 -12.13
C ASP A 43 21.52 -7.44 -12.79
N ASN A 44 20.91 -6.34 -12.35
CA ASN A 44 21.22 -4.97 -12.78
C ASN A 44 22.25 -4.25 -11.89
N GLY A 45 22.88 -4.99 -10.96
CA GLY A 45 23.93 -4.52 -10.05
C GLY A 45 23.42 -3.62 -8.91
N VAL A 46 22.12 -3.65 -8.61
CA VAL A 46 21.55 -3.09 -7.38
C VAL A 46 21.81 -4.05 -6.23
N LEU A 47 22.14 -3.52 -5.07
CA LEU A 47 22.29 -4.30 -3.84
C LEU A 47 20.92 -4.41 -3.17
N SER A 48 20.54 -5.62 -2.78
CA SER A 48 19.30 -5.89 -2.06
C SER A 48 19.57 -6.63 -0.76
N PHE A 49 18.81 -6.25 0.27
CA PHE A 49 18.79 -6.89 1.58
C PHE A 49 17.33 -7.14 1.92
N LYS A 50 16.92 -8.39 1.99
CA LYS A 50 15.53 -8.81 2.10
C LYS A 50 15.24 -9.54 3.41
N GLY A 51 14.02 -9.41 3.94
CA GLY A 51 13.58 -10.13 5.13
C GLY A 51 14.25 -9.69 6.43
N ILE A 52 14.73 -8.45 6.53
CA ILE A 52 15.32 -7.92 7.76
C ILE A 52 14.23 -7.69 8.81
N PRO A 53 14.28 -8.32 10.01
CA PRO A 53 13.31 -8.06 11.05
C PRO A 53 13.50 -6.65 11.64
N TYR A 54 12.41 -5.86 11.68
CA TYR A 54 12.39 -4.54 12.29
C TYR A 54 11.74 -4.53 13.69
N ALA A 55 11.03 -5.60 14.01
CA ALA A 55 10.41 -5.84 15.31
C ALA A 55 10.55 -7.32 15.69
N LYS A 56 10.32 -7.65 16.97
CA LYS A 56 10.18 -9.04 17.40
C LYS A 56 8.96 -9.65 16.69
N ALA A 57 9.06 -10.94 16.34
CA ALA A 57 7.94 -11.68 15.78
C ALA A 57 6.71 -11.58 16.70
N PRO A 58 5.54 -11.14 16.21
CA PRO A 58 4.33 -10.96 17.02
C PRO A 58 3.58 -12.29 17.21
N VAL A 59 4.27 -13.28 17.73
CA VAL A 59 3.78 -14.65 17.95
C VAL A 59 3.61 -14.96 19.43
N GLY A 60 2.80 -15.96 19.74
CA GLY A 60 2.59 -16.41 21.13
C GLY A 60 2.10 -15.29 22.03
N GLU A 61 2.83 -14.95 23.08
CA GLU A 61 2.44 -13.89 24.02
C GLU A 61 2.44 -12.47 23.41
N LEU A 62 3.07 -12.27 22.26
CA LEU A 62 3.10 -11.00 21.54
C LEU A 62 1.98 -10.87 20.49
N ARG A 63 1.23 -11.94 20.25
CA ARG A 63 0.06 -11.88 19.35
C ARG A 63 -0.90 -10.78 19.81
N TRP A 64 -1.43 -10.01 18.87
CA TRP A 64 -2.34 -8.87 19.08
C TRP A 64 -1.86 -7.80 20.08
N LYS A 65 -0.55 -7.73 20.34
CA LYS A 65 0.07 -6.65 21.13
C LYS A 65 0.86 -5.70 20.24
N ALA A 66 1.10 -4.49 20.75
CA ALA A 66 1.96 -3.50 20.10
C ALA A 66 3.32 -4.11 19.74
N PRO A 67 3.92 -3.75 18.59
CA PRO A 67 5.20 -4.31 18.16
C PRO A 67 6.28 -3.97 19.18
N GLN A 68 7.14 -4.96 19.44
CA GLN A 68 8.28 -4.81 20.33
C GLN A 68 9.57 -4.62 19.52
N PRO A 69 10.45 -3.70 19.92
CA PRO A 69 11.70 -3.47 19.20
C PRO A 69 12.57 -4.73 19.18
N VAL A 70 13.32 -4.89 18.10
CA VAL A 70 14.36 -5.93 18.01
C VAL A 70 15.44 -5.70 19.08
N GLU A 71 16.09 -6.77 19.50
CA GLU A 71 17.23 -6.70 20.41
C GLU A 71 18.53 -6.40 19.66
N ALA A 72 19.49 -5.80 20.35
CA ALA A 72 20.83 -5.62 19.81
C ALA A 72 21.47 -6.99 19.58
N SER A 73 22.11 -7.17 18.42
CA SER A 73 22.80 -8.40 18.07
C SER A 73 24.08 -8.10 17.30
N SER A 74 25.06 -9.00 17.42
CA SER A 74 26.25 -9.04 16.58
C SER A 74 26.28 -10.26 15.65
N GLU A 75 25.21 -11.03 15.62
CA GLU A 75 25.08 -12.19 14.74
C GLU A 75 24.97 -11.79 13.28
N THR A 76 25.37 -12.71 12.40
CA THR A 76 25.28 -12.51 10.95
C THR A 76 24.09 -13.29 10.40
N PHE A 77 23.21 -12.59 9.67
CA PHE A 77 22.02 -13.14 9.07
C PHE A 77 22.09 -13.04 7.54
N GLN A 78 21.55 -14.04 6.85
CA GLN A 78 21.33 -13.99 5.41
C GLN A 78 20.08 -13.15 5.14
N ALA A 79 20.23 -12.07 4.40
CA ALA A 79 19.15 -11.16 4.00
C ALA A 79 18.94 -11.22 2.47
N THR A 80 18.78 -12.44 1.96
CA THR A 80 18.70 -12.73 0.51
C THR A 80 17.29 -13.05 0.03
N GLU A 81 16.39 -13.41 0.97
CA GLU A 81 15.01 -13.81 0.68
C GLU A 81 14.02 -12.87 1.37
N PHE A 82 12.88 -12.65 0.73
CA PHE A 82 11.80 -11.90 1.35
C PHE A 82 11.30 -12.58 2.62
N GLY A 83 10.92 -11.80 3.62
CA GLY A 83 10.20 -12.31 4.78
C GLY A 83 8.76 -12.70 4.43
N ASN A 84 8.13 -13.46 5.31
CA ASN A 84 6.76 -13.90 5.11
C ASN A 84 5.79 -12.70 5.04
N PRO A 85 4.81 -12.72 4.15
CA PRO A 85 3.66 -11.81 4.24
C PRO A 85 2.82 -12.16 5.49
N ALA A 86 2.08 -11.17 5.99
CA ALA A 86 1.17 -11.34 7.12
C ALA A 86 0.09 -12.41 6.84
N LEU A 87 -0.51 -12.94 7.91
CA LEU A 87 -1.64 -13.86 7.78
C LEU A 87 -2.78 -13.19 7.02
N GLN A 88 -3.21 -13.82 5.97
CA GLN A 88 -4.23 -13.33 5.06
C GLN A 88 -4.87 -14.47 4.28
N ASN A 89 -6.07 -14.24 3.78
CA ASN A 89 -6.69 -15.17 2.85
C ASN A 89 -6.38 -14.71 1.42
N TYR A 90 -5.67 -15.51 0.67
CA TYR A 90 -5.48 -15.26 -0.75
C TYR A 90 -6.66 -15.81 -1.54
N SER A 91 -7.32 -14.96 -2.29
CA SER A 91 -7.94 -15.42 -3.52
C SER A 91 -6.81 -15.72 -4.51
N GLU A 92 -6.82 -16.90 -5.05
CA GLU A 92 -6.00 -17.59 -6.04
C GLU A 92 -5.21 -16.77 -7.10
N THR A 93 -4.56 -15.67 -6.77
CA THR A 93 -3.56 -15.08 -7.65
C THR A 93 -2.28 -15.90 -7.50
N GLU A 94 -1.82 -16.45 -8.59
CA GLU A 94 -0.69 -17.39 -8.70
C GLU A 94 0.61 -16.88 -8.04
N ALA A 95 0.83 -15.56 -8.04
CA ALA A 95 2.00 -14.95 -7.44
C ALA A 95 2.07 -15.09 -5.91
N ALA A 96 0.93 -15.18 -5.24
CA ALA A 96 0.86 -15.24 -3.78
C ALA A 96 0.81 -16.68 -3.22
N SER A 97 0.49 -17.67 -4.04
CA SER A 97 0.31 -19.07 -3.61
C SER A 97 1.61 -19.77 -3.18
N HIS A 98 2.77 -19.20 -3.50
CA HIS A 98 4.08 -19.81 -3.24
C HIS A 98 4.72 -19.37 -1.92
N TYR A 99 4.12 -18.44 -1.19
CA TYR A 99 4.70 -17.89 0.02
C TYR A 99 3.94 -18.29 1.29
N ASN A 100 4.70 -18.67 2.32
CA ASN A 100 4.13 -18.98 3.61
C ASN A 100 3.66 -17.70 4.31
N ARG A 101 2.35 -17.55 4.44
CA ARG A 101 1.75 -16.50 5.28
C ARG A 101 2.05 -16.81 6.75
N SER A 102 2.47 -15.82 7.51
CA SER A 102 2.87 -16.05 8.90
C SER A 102 2.49 -14.89 9.82
N GLU A 103 2.31 -15.19 11.10
CA GLU A 103 2.32 -14.16 12.14
C GLU A 103 3.71 -13.51 12.25
N ASP A 104 4.79 -14.27 12.00
CA ASP A 104 6.16 -13.74 11.90
C ASP A 104 6.36 -13.06 10.55
N CYS A 105 5.86 -11.84 10.43
CA CYS A 105 5.83 -11.05 9.20
C CYS A 105 6.49 -9.66 9.32
N LEU A 106 6.93 -9.24 10.51
CA LEU A 106 7.42 -7.88 10.74
C LEU A 106 8.85 -7.68 10.21
N THR A 107 8.97 -7.73 8.90
CA THR A 107 10.21 -7.61 8.15
C THR A 107 10.17 -6.48 7.13
N LEU A 108 11.35 -6.00 6.74
CA LEU A 108 11.53 -5.02 5.68
C LEU A 108 12.61 -5.45 4.70
N ASN A 109 12.63 -4.80 3.55
CA ASN A 109 13.64 -4.99 2.52
C ASN A 109 14.27 -3.65 2.16
N VAL A 110 15.55 -3.66 1.77
CA VAL A 110 16.30 -2.45 1.40
C VAL A 110 16.99 -2.67 0.07
N TRP A 111 16.85 -1.72 -0.85
CA TRP A 111 17.59 -1.64 -2.11
C TRP A 111 18.43 -0.37 -2.16
N THR A 112 19.68 -0.50 -2.58
CA THR A 112 20.59 0.63 -2.78
C THR A 112 21.60 0.30 -3.88
N LYS A 113 22.10 1.30 -4.59
CA LYS A 113 23.09 1.04 -5.66
C LYS A 113 24.48 0.73 -5.11
N ASP A 114 24.84 1.33 -3.99
CA ASP A 114 26.13 1.12 -3.32
C ASP A 114 26.04 1.49 -1.83
N LEU A 115 26.99 1.01 -1.03
CA LEU A 115 27.08 1.29 0.41
C LEU A 115 28.03 2.46 0.75
N THR A 116 28.73 3.00 -0.23
CA THR A 116 29.78 4.02 -0.05
C THR A 116 29.24 5.44 -0.12
N THR A 117 28.31 5.69 -1.04
CA THR A 117 27.62 6.97 -1.15
C THR A 117 26.71 7.16 0.06
N LYS A 118 26.83 8.33 0.70
CA LYS A 118 26.09 8.66 1.93
C LYS A 118 25.06 9.76 1.69
N ASN A 119 24.17 9.94 2.64
CA ASN A 119 23.12 10.95 2.63
C ASN A 119 22.10 10.80 1.49
N LYS A 120 21.90 9.59 0.97
CA LYS A 120 20.87 9.31 -0.05
C LYS A 120 19.47 9.55 0.54
N PRO A 121 18.54 10.16 -0.19
CA PRO A 121 17.13 10.17 0.16
C PRO A 121 16.63 8.75 0.37
N VAL A 122 15.77 8.56 1.36
CA VAL A 122 15.14 7.26 1.67
C VAL A 122 13.69 7.31 1.27
N MET A 123 13.22 6.30 0.55
CA MET A 123 11.80 6.12 0.23
C MET A 123 11.31 4.84 0.91
N ILE A 124 10.23 4.92 1.68
CA ILE A 124 9.62 3.77 2.38
C ILE A 124 8.30 3.45 1.72
N TRP A 125 8.21 2.28 1.11
CA TRP A 125 6.98 1.75 0.52
C TRP A 125 6.12 1.04 1.57
N ILE A 126 4.84 1.42 1.61
CA ILE A 126 3.78 0.78 2.39
C ILE A 126 2.78 0.20 1.40
N HIS A 127 2.68 -1.15 1.34
CA HIS A 127 1.81 -1.82 0.36
C HIS A 127 0.33 -1.61 0.64
N GLY A 128 -0.48 -1.71 -0.42
CA GLY A 128 -1.94 -1.71 -0.35
C GLY A 128 -2.54 -3.09 -0.11
N GLY A 129 -3.78 -3.27 -0.56
CA GLY A 129 -4.53 -4.52 -0.45
C GLY A 129 -5.65 -4.45 0.58
N SER A 130 -6.35 -3.32 0.66
CA SER A 130 -7.56 -3.11 1.51
C SER A 130 -7.34 -3.43 3.00
N TYR A 131 -6.13 -3.37 3.50
CA TYR A 131 -5.69 -3.81 4.84
C TYR A 131 -5.93 -5.30 5.15
N ILE A 132 -6.24 -6.13 4.16
CA ILE A 132 -6.60 -7.54 4.34
C ILE A 132 -5.71 -8.49 3.56
N LEU A 133 -5.00 -7.97 2.56
CA LEU A 133 -4.08 -8.73 1.71
C LEU A 133 -2.88 -7.88 1.33
N GLY A 134 -1.92 -8.51 0.65
CA GLY A 134 -0.72 -7.84 0.16
C GLY A 134 0.54 -8.20 0.95
N GLY A 135 1.67 -7.71 0.46
CA GLY A 135 2.98 -7.91 1.05
C GLY A 135 4.09 -7.42 0.13
N THR A 136 5.28 -7.22 0.69
CA THR A 136 6.45 -6.70 -0.03
C THR A 136 7.03 -7.64 -1.08
N ILE A 137 6.52 -8.84 -1.12
CA ILE A 137 6.93 -9.92 -2.00
C ILE A 137 6.32 -9.81 -3.40
N ASP A 138 5.31 -8.96 -3.59
CA ASP A 138 4.70 -8.74 -4.89
C ASP A 138 5.75 -8.24 -5.89
N PRO A 139 5.92 -8.92 -7.04
CA PRO A 139 6.90 -8.53 -8.05
C PRO A 139 6.76 -7.09 -8.55
N LEU A 140 5.55 -6.53 -8.49
CA LEU A 140 5.28 -5.13 -8.87
C LEU A 140 6.13 -4.15 -8.05
N TYR A 141 6.36 -4.46 -6.76
CA TYR A 141 7.09 -3.60 -5.81
C TYR A 141 8.59 -3.89 -5.75
N ASN A 142 9.15 -4.63 -6.72
CA ASN A 142 10.56 -4.94 -6.72
C ASN A 142 11.40 -3.67 -6.91
N GLY A 143 12.08 -3.26 -5.85
CA GLY A 143 12.85 -2.02 -5.81
C GLY A 143 14.06 -1.95 -6.71
N LYS A 144 14.50 -3.08 -7.30
CA LYS A 144 15.68 -3.13 -8.17
C LYS A 144 15.57 -2.22 -9.39
N TYR A 145 14.36 -2.04 -9.94
CA TYR A 145 14.16 -1.22 -11.13
C TYR A 145 14.28 0.27 -10.81
N LEU A 146 13.50 0.75 -9.84
CA LEU A 146 13.53 2.16 -9.43
C LEU A 146 14.93 2.61 -8.98
N VAL A 147 15.65 1.77 -8.22
CA VAL A 147 17.01 2.08 -7.73
C VAL A 147 18.05 1.99 -8.84
N ALA A 148 17.87 1.14 -9.86
CA ALA A 148 18.79 1.08 -11.01
C ALA A 148 18.82 2.41 -11.76
N ASP A 149 17.66 2.99 -12.04
CA ASP A 149 17.51 4.26 -12.75
C ASP A 149 17.72 5.49 -11.85
N ASN A 150 17.65 5.31 -10.53
CA ASN A 150 17.86 6.34 -9.52
C ASN A 150 18.89 5.89 -8.48
N PRO A 151 20.20 5.80 -8.84
CA PRO A 151 21.23 5.19 -8.00
C PRO A 151 21.55 5.95 -6.71
N ASP A 152 21.07 7.16 -6.60
CA ASP A 152 21.28 8.07 -5.47
C ASP A 152 20.17 8.03 -4.42
N ILE A 153 19.22 7.06 -4.50
CA ILE A 153 18.21 6.81 -3.46
C ILE A 153 18.47 5.49 -2.74
N VAL A 154 17.83 5.34 -1.58
CA VAL A 154 17.62 4.07 -0.88
C VAL A 154 16.12 3.79 -0.85
N LEU A 155 15.70 2.65 -1.34
CA LEU A 155 14.31 2.20 -1.26
C LEU A 155 14.18 1.15 -0.15
N VAL A 156 13.14 1.30 0.66
CA VAL A 156 12.73 0.35 1.71
C VAL A 156 11.31 -0.08 1.42
N SER A 157 10.97 -1.36 1.55
CA SER A 157 9.58 -1.83 1.58
C SER A 157 9.31 -2.57 2.88
N ILE A 158 8.13 -2.40 3.46
CA ILE A 158 7.79 -2.94 4.78
C ILE A 158 6.56 -3.82 4.73
N ASN A 159 6.62 -4.99 5.37
CA ASN A 159 5.44 -5.76 5.75
C ASN A 159 4.89 -5.23 7.07
N TYR A 160 3.59 -5.36 7.28
CA TYR A 160 2.91 -4.99 8.52
C TYR A 160 1.71 -5.91 8.73
N ARG A 161 1.21 -6.03 9.95
CA ARG A 161 0.01 -6.83 10.25
C ARG A 161 -1.21 -6.22 9.60
N ILE A 162 -2.05 -7.07 9.03
CA ILE A 162 -3.27 -6.75 8.30
C ILE A 162 -4.44 -7.59 8.82
N GLY A 163 -5.64 -7.24 8.37
CA GLY A 163 -6.86 -7.96 8.73
C GLY A 163 -7.05 -8.06 10.23
N LEU A 164 -7.58 -9.19 10.67
CA LEU A 164 -7.82 -9.46 12.09
C LEU A 164 -6.54 -9.50 12.95
N MET A 165 -5.35 -9.62 12.34
CA MET A 165 -4.10 -9.57 13.08
C MET A 165 -3.59 -8.14 13.29
N GLY A 166 -4.08 -7.18 12.48
CA GLY A 166 -3.62 -5.80 12.45
C GLY A 166 -4.60 -4.75 12.96
N PHE A 167 -5.91 -5.03 12.91
CA PHE A 167 -6.95 -3.99 13.06
C PHE A 167 -8.24 -4.53 13.66
N ILE A 168 -8.19 -5.16 14.84
CA ILE A 168 -9.35 -5.74 15.52
C ILE A 168 -9.52 -5.13 16.91
N ASP A 169 -10.73 -4.70 17.26
CA ASP A 169 -11.03 -4.19 18.60
C ASP A 169 -11.56 -5.31 19.50
N PHE A 170 -10.78 -5.68 20.50
CA PHE A 170 -11.17 -6.66 21.51
C PHE A 170 -11.77 -6.04 22.77
N SER A 171 -11.98 -4.74 22.85
CA SER A 171 -12.34 -4.03 24.09
C SER A 171 -13.58 -4.57 24.80
N HIS A 172 -14.49 -5.21 24.08
CA HIS A 172 -15.74 -5.78 24.59
C HIS A 172 -15.70 -7.32 24.75
N ILE A 173 -14.59 -7.97 24.38
CA ILE A 173 -14.37 -9.40 24.61
C ILE A 173 -13.78 -9.59 26.02
N PRO A 174 -14.22 -10.59 26.82
CA PRO A 174 -13.65 -10.84 28.13
C PRO A 174 -12.13 -11.04 28.09
N GLY A 175 -11.38 -10.20 28.80
CA GLY A 175 -9.92 -10.14 28.79
C GLY A 175 -9.33 -9.21 27.71
N GLY A 176 -10.18 -8.57 26.88
CA GLY A 176 -9.77 -7.68 25.80
C GLY A 176 -9.15 -6.37 26.29
N GLU A 177 -9.43 -5.96 27.51
CA GLU A 177 -8.82 -4.79 28.17
C GLU A 177 -7.29 -4.87 28.25
N ALA A 178 -6.71 -6.06 28.12
CA ALA A 178 -5.26 -6.27 28.04
C ALA A 178 -4.66 -6.01 26.65
N PHE A 179 -5.50 -5.69 25.66
CA PHE A 179 -5.12 -5.50 24.24
C PHE A 179 -5.55 -4.12 23.71
N PRO A 180 -5.23 -3.01 24.40
CA PRO A 180 -5.75 -1.68 24.04
C PRO A 180 -5.29 -1.18 22.67
N ASP A 181 -4.16 -1.68 22.17
CA ASP A 181 -3.56 -1.27 20.89
C ASP A 181 -4.06 -2.10 19.70
N SER A 182 -4.87 -3.14 19.95
CA SER A 182 -5.27 -4.12 18.92
C SER A 182 -5.96 -3.51 17.68
N PRO A 183 -6.69 -2.38 17.76
CA PRO A 183 -7.27 -1.73 16.59
C PRO A 183 -6.25 -1.02 15.68
N TYR A 184 -4.99 -0.84 16.12
CA TYR A 184 -4.01 0.01 15.46
C TYR A 184 -2.71 -0.70 15.12
N LEU A 185 -2.62 -2.01 15.29
CA LEU A 185 -1.35 -2.74 15.23
C LEU A 185 -0.64 -2.57 13.89
N GLY A 186 -1.36 -2.58 12.77
CA GLY A 186 -0.75 -2.33 11.47
C GLY A 186 -0.09 -0.96 11.37
N ILE A 187 -0.69 0.09 11.92
CA ILE A 187 -0.09 1.44 11.95
C ILE A 187 1.10 1.50 12.92
N LEU A 188 1.00 0.84 14.06
CA LEU A 188 2.10 0.77 15.03
C LEU A 188 3.30 -0.02 14.47
N ASP A 189 3.05 -1.07 13.68
CA ASP A 189 4.09 -1.82 12.96
C ASP A 189 4.81 -0.93 11.95
N GLN A 190 4.07 -0.15 11.17
CA GLN A 190 4.62 0.81 10.22
C GLN A 190 5.47 1.89 10.93
N GLN A 191 5.00 2.41 12.07
CA GLN A 191 5.80 3.32 12.90
C GLN A 191 7.08 2.66 13.42
N MET A 192 7.00 1.38 13.84
CA MET A 192 8.18 0.63 14.31
C MET A 192 9.19 0.43 13.17
N ALA A 193 8.73 0.11 11.95
CA ALA A 193 9.60 0.03 10.78
C ALA A 193 10.27 1.37 10.45
N MET A 194 9.53 2.48 10.52
CA MET A 194 10.11 3.81 10.34
C MET A 194 11.16 4.14 11.43
N ARG A 195 10.93 3.75 12.69
CA ARG A 195 11.93 3.91 13.77
C ARG A 195 13.17 3.06 13.51
N TRP A 196 13.01 1.83 13.00
CA TRP A 196 14.14 1.01 12.59
C TRP A 196 14.94 1.70 11.47
N VAL A 197 14.28 2.29 10.48
CA VAL A 197 14.92 3.08 9.42
C VAL A 197 15.69 4.26 10.00
N GLN A 198 15.11 5.03 10.91
CA GLN A 198 15.81 6.14 11.59
C GLN A 198 17.10 5.68 12.28
N GLN A 199 17.12 4.48 12.82
CA GLN A 199 18.25 3.94 13.57
C GLN A 199 19.35 3.33 12.67
N ASN A 200 18.98 2.75 11.51
CA ASN A 200 19.87 1.83 10.80
C ASN A 200 20.19 2.23 9.35
N ILE A 201 19.41 3.13 8.73
CA ILE A 201 19.49 3.33 7.27
C ILE A 201 20.79 3.96 6.79
N GLU A 202 21.56 4.61 7.67
CA GLU A 202 22.90 5.11 7.35
C GLU A 202 23.88 4.00 6.95
N ALA A 203 23.68 2.76 7.43
CA ALA A 203 24.47 1.59 7.03
C ALA A 203 24.31 1.28 5.54
N PHE A 204 23.16 1.59 4.97
CA PHE A 204 22.83 1.40 3.55
C PHE A 204 23.10 2.66 2.70
N GLY A 205 23.68 3.70 3.30
CA GLY A 205 23.94 4.98 2.65
C GLY A 205 22.79 5.99 2.71
N GLY A 206 21.66 5.65 3.33
CA GLY A 206 20.49 6.51 3.46
C GLY A 206 20.65 7.63 4.49
N ASN A 207 19.84 8.66 4.36
CA ASN A 207 19.78 9.79 5.29
C ASN A 207 18.48 9.70 6.11
N PRO A 208 18.55 9.40 7.42
CA PRO A 208 17.37 9.31 8.28
C PRO A 208 16.61 10.63 8.45
N LYS A 209 17.20 11.76 8.05
CA LYS A 209 16.57 13.08 8.04
C LYS A 209 15.99 13.48 6.68
N ASN A 210 15.99 12.57 5.72
CA ASN A 210 15.43 12.78 4.40
C ASN A 210 14.64 11.52 3.97
N VAL A 211 13.54 11.27 4.68
CA VAL A 211 12.67 10.11 4.51
C VAL A 211 11.36 10.53 3.88
N THR A 212 10.98 9.84 2.83
CA THR A 212 9.67 9.95 2.16
C THR A 212 8.93 8.62 2.34
N ILE A 213 7.73 8.67 2.90
CA ILE A 213 6.82 7.51 2.92
C ILE A 213 5.89 7.58 1.71
N PHE A 214 5.65 6.46 1.06
CA PHE A 214 4.71 6.38 -0.06
C PHE A 214 3.98 5.04 -0.06
N GLY A 215 2.78 5.03 -0.58
CA GLY A 215 1.92 3.84 -0.59
C GLY A 215 0.69 4.08 -1.42
N GLU A 216 0.08 2.99 -1.88
CA GLU A 216 -1.09 3.01 -2.74
C GLU A 216 -2.27 2.32 -2.07
N SER A 217 -3.51 2.76 -2.36
CA SER A 217 -4.72 2.17 -1.80
C SER A 217 -4.70 2.21 -0.26
N ALA A 218 -4.85 1.07 0.42
CA ALA A 218 -4.68 0.96 1.87
C ALA A 218 -3.29 1.45 2.34
N GLY A 219 -2.24 1.25 1.52
CA GLY A 219 -0.92 1.84 1.77
C GLY A 219 -0.94 3.36 1.69
N GLY A 220 -1.65 3.93 0.71
CA GLY A 220 -1.91 5.36 0.60
C GLY A 220 -2.72 5.90 1.78
N GLY A 221 -3.74 5.14 2.22
CA GLY A 221 -4.49 5.41 3.44
C GLY A 221 -3.61 5.41 4.69
N SER A 222 -2.67 4.45 4.78
CA SER A 222 -1.66 4.42 5.85
C SER A 222 -0.76 5.66 5.83
N VAL A 223 -0.26 6.04 4.64
CA VAL A 223 0.54 7.27 4.47
C VAL A 223 -0.25 8.49 4.92
N SER A 224 -1.52 8.59 4.52
CA SER A 224 -2.43 9.66 4.94
C SER A 224 -2.66 9.65 6.45
N CYS A 225 -2.84 8.46 7.03
CA CYS A 225 -2.99 8.26 8.47
C CYS A 225 -1.76 8.78 9.24
N HIS A 226 -0.54 8.48 8.77
CA HIS A 226 0.69 8.96 9.41
C HIS A 226 0.85 10.47 9.42
N LEU A 227 0.17 11.20 8.53
CA LEU A 227 0.15 12.67 8.58
C LEU A 227 -0.55 13.22 9.82
N VAL A 228 -1.40 12.44 10.48
CA VAL A 228 -2.19 12.88 11.64
C VAL A 228 -2.05 11.97 12.86
N ALA A 229 -1.42 10.80 12.73
CA ALA A 229 -1.32 9.80 13.79
C ALA A 229 -0.27 10.17 14.83
N LYS A 230 -0.64 10.08 16.11
CA LYS A 230 0.29 10.22 17.24
C LYS A 230 1.44 9.22 17.12
N GLY A 231 2.66 9.68 17.35
CA GLY A 231 3.88 8.86 17.31
C GLY A 231 4.48 8.69 15.92
N SER A 232 3.93 9.35 14.90
CA SER A 232 4.49 9.43 13.54
C SER A 232 5.33 10.68 13.33
N GLU A 233 5.25 11.67 14.25
CA GLU A 233 5.90 12.96 14.12
C GLU A 233 7.41 12.80 14.04
N GLY A 234 8.01 13.40 13.01
CA GLY A 234 9.45 13.40 12.79
C GLY A 234 10.03 12.13 12.19
N LEU A 235 9.23 11.06 12.00
CA LEU A 235 9.68 9.81 11.38
C LEU A 235 9.93 9.95 9.87
N PHE A 236 9.29 10.94 9.23
CA PHE A 236 9.44 11.25 7.81
C PHE A 236 9.35 12.76 7.58
N GLN A 237 9.81 13.22 6.44
CA GLN A 237 9.79 14.61 6.01
C GLN A 237 8.88 14.83 4.80
N ARG A 238 8.53 13.74 4.09
CA ARG A 238 7.65 13.79 2.91
C ARG A 238 6.72 12.61 2.87
N ALA A 239 5.57 12.81 2.23
CA ALA A 239 4.54 11.78 2.09
C ALA A 239 3.93 11.80 0.68
N ILE A 240 3.73 10.61 0.10
CA ILE A 240 3.06 10.43 -1.19
C ILE A 240 1.92 9.43 -1.01
N PRO A 241 0.73 9.86 -0.59
CA PRO A 241 -0.45 9.00 -0.62
C PRO A 241 -0.98 8.88 -2.06
N MET A 242 -1.03 7.65 -2.57
CA MET A 242 -1.50 7.30 -3.90
C MET A 242 -2.84 6.59 -3.76
N SER A 243 -3.90 7.12 -4.35
CA SER A 243 -5.26 6.54 -4.32
C SER A 243 -5.70 6.07 -2.94
N GLY A 244 -5.28 6.81 -1.89
CA GLY A 244 -5.53 6.47 -0.50
C GLY A 244 -5.53 7.70 0.38
N ALA A 245 -6.72 8.21 0.73
CA ALA A 245 -6.88 9.39 1.56
C ALA A 245 -7.40 9.05 2.96
N LEU A 246 -7.56 10.06 3.81
CA LEU A 246 -8.00 9.90 5.19
C LEU A 246 -9.40 9.28 5.35
N ASN A 247 -10.25 9.28 4.31
CA ASN A 247 -11.53 8.58 4.34
C ASN A 247 -11.37 7.06 4.48
N LEU A 248 -10.25 6.49 4.05
CA LEU A 248 -9.96 5.06 4.25
C LEU A 248 -9.65 4.71 5.73
N THR A 249 -9.56 5.70 6.60
CA THR A 249 -9.38 5.51 8.04
C THR A 249 -10.70 5.50 8.81
N PHE A 250 -11.84 5.69 8.12
CA PHE A 250 -13.17 5.71 8.76
C PHE A 250 -13.92 4.42 8.49
N ALA A 251 -14.46 3.83 9.55
CA ALA A 251 -15.53 2.86 9.39
C ALA A 251 -16.74 3.55 8.78
N GLN A 252 -17.28 2.99 7.73
CA GLN A 252 -18.59 3.39 7.25
C GLN A 252 -19.64 2.98 8.29
N LYS A 253 -20.64 3.81 8.54
CA LYS A 253 -21.67 3.59 9.58
C LYS A 253 -22.37 2.24 9.54
N ASP A 254 -22.51 1.66 8.33
CA ASP A 254 -23.13 0.35 8.18
C ASP A 254 -22.22 -0.82 8.63
N PHE A 255 -20.94 -0.56 8.80
CA PHE A 255 -19.97 -1.52 9.30
C PHE A 255 -19.88 -1.55 10.83
N ASP A 256 -20.40 -0.53 11.54
CA ASP A 256 -20.52 -0.54 13.00
C ASP A 256 -21.45 -1.65 13.51
N LYS A 257 -22.24 -2.28 12.63
CA LYS A 257 -23.13 -3.40 12.96
C LYS A 257 -22.42 -4.75 12.99
N TYR A 258 -21.21 -4.83 12.44
CA TYR A 258 -20.48 -6.09 12.35
C TYR A 258 -19.22 -6.04 13.20
N ASP A 259 -19.26 -6.76 14.28
CA ASP A 259 -18.15 -6.85 15.21
C ASP A 259 -17.26 -8.05 14.85
N MET A 260 -16.06 -7.76 14.37
CA MET A 260 -15.09 -8.78 13.97
C MET A 260 -14.63 -9.65 15.13
N ALA A 261 -14.51 -9.07 16.33
CA ALA A 261 -14.11 -9.83 17.52
C ALA A 261 -15.23 -10.78 17.95
N GLU A 262 -16.49 -10.34 17.88
CA GLU A 262 -17.64 -11.23 18.08
C GLU A 262 -17.71 -12.33 17.01
N ALA A 263 -17.47 -11.98 15.72
CA ALA A 263 -17.44 -12.97 14.65
C ALA A 263 -16.33 -14.00 14.87
N LEU A 264 -15.13 -13.55 15.24
CA LEU A 264 -14.00 -14.42 15.54
C LEU A 264 -14.29 -15.35 16.72
N THR A 265 -14.87 -14.85 17.81
CA THR A 265 -15.26 -15.67 18.97
C THR A 265 -16.34 -16.69 18.60
N ARG A 266 -17.35 -16.28 17.84
CA ARG A 266 -18.43 -17.16 17.36
C ARG A 266 -17.91 -18.27 16.44
N LEU A 267 -17.04 -17.96 15.49
CA LEU A 267 -16.50 -18.91 14.51
C LEU A 267 -15.47 -19.86 15.13
N SER A 268 -14.63 -19.36 16.04
CA SER A 268 -13.64 -20.17 16.74
C SER A 268 -14.24 -21.03 17.84
N GLY A 269 -15.37 -20.61 18.40
CA GLY A 269 -15.96 -21.16 19.63
C GLY A 269 -15.30 -20.67 20.90
N CYS A 270 -14.33 -19.75 20.81
CA CYS A 270 -13.64 -19.15 21.95
C CYS A 270 -14.57 -18.16 22.67
N LYS A 271 -14.40 -18.01 24.00
CA LYS A 271 -15.26 -17.18 24.84
C LYS A 271 -14.55 -15.97 25.45
N ASN A 272 -13.24 -15.93 25.37
CA ASN A 272 -12.39 -14.91 25.97
C ASN A 272 -11.04 -14.85 25.27
N MET A 273 -10.24 -13.84 25.61
CA MET A 273 -8.93 -13.63 25.01
C MET A 273 -7.93 -14.75 25.28
N ASP A 274 -7.97 -15.41 26.45
CA ASP A 274 -7.06 -16.53 26.74
C ASP A 274 -7.28 -17.69 25.76
N GLU A 275 -8.54 -18.00 25.46
CA GLU A 275 -8.89 -19.03 24.47
C GLU A 275 -8.48 -18.60 23.05
N LEU A 276 -8.71 -17.34 22.66
CA LEU A 276 -8.28 -16.80 21.37
C LEU A 276 -6.74 -16.82 21.22
N MET A 277 -6.01 -16.42 22.25
CA MET A 277 -4.55 -16.46 22.29
C MET A 277 -3.99 -17.89 22.16
N SER A 278 -4.76 -18.91 22.57
CA SER A 278 -4.37 -20.31 22.48
C SER A 278 -4.54 -20.92 21.08
N LEU A 279 -5.20 -20.23 20.14
CA LEU A 279 -5.39 -20.72 18.78
C LEU A 279 -4.04 -20.86 18.06
N SER A 280 -3.87 -21.93 17.31
CA SER A 280 -2.70 -22.05 16.42
C SER A 280 -2.84 -21.11 15.21
N GLN A 281 -1.72 -20.78 14.59
CA GLN A 281 -1.70 -19.99 13.35
C GLN A 281 -2.53 -20.65 12.24
N GLU A 282 -2.43 -21.99 12.12
CA GLU A 282 -3.20 -22.77 11.15
C GLU A 282 -4.69 -22.62 11.40
N ARG A 283 -5.11 -22.63 12.69
CA ARG A 283 -6.52 -22.45 13.03
C ARG A 283 -7.03 -21.05 12.66
N ILE A 284 -6.21 -20.02 12.86
CA ILE A 284 -6.55 -18.64 12.42
C ILE A 284 -6.68 -18.57 10.90
N LEU A 285 -5.77 -19.20 10.15
CA LEU A 285 -5.87 -19.30 8.68
C LEU A 285 -7.14 -20.03 8.24
N GLU A 286 -7.46 -21.17 8.87
CA GLU A 286 -8.71 -21.87 8.60
C GLU A 286 -9.94 -20.99 8.84
N LEU A 287 -9.94 -20.19 9.91
CA LEU A 287 -11.05 -19.29 10.21
C LEU A 287 -11.19 -18.20 9.15
N LEU A 288 -10.08 -17.63 8.68
CA LEU A 288 -10.06 -16.69 7.56
C LEU A 288 -10.59 -17.34 6.27
N GLU A 289 -10.19 -18.57 5.97
CA GLU A 289 -10.62 -19.31 4.78
C GLU A 289 -12.09 -19.76 4.88
N MET A 290 -12.54 -20.20 6.06
CA MET A 290 -13.93 -20.60 6.29
C MET A 290 -14.91 -19.46 6.08
N GLU A 291 -14.56 -18.27 6.51
CA GLU A 291 -15.39 -17.09 6.34
C GLU A 291 -15.49 -16.71 4.87
N THR A 292 -14.40 -16.78 4.12
CA THR A 292 -14.38 -16.53 2.67
C THR A 292 -15.15 -17.59 1.89
N GLY A 293 -14.98 -18.86 2.22
CA GLY A 293 -15.63 -19.97 1.50
C GLY A 293 -17.11 -20.16 1.84
N ARG A 294 -17.54 -19.80 3.05
CA ARG A 294 -18.88 -20.07 3.56
C ARG A 294 -19.93 -19.04 3.18
N LEU A 295 -19.47 -17.80 2.98
CA LEU A 295 -20.34 -16.66 2.73
C LEU A 295 -20.22 -16.18 1.28
N GLY A 296 -19.43 -16.90 0.46
CA GLY A 296 -19.12 -16.45 -0.89
C GLY A 296 -18.58 -15.03 -0.85
N ILE A 297 -18.95 -14.22 -1.85
CA ILE A 297 -18.59 -12.81 -1.89
C ILE A 297 -19.12 -12.04 -0.65
N GLU A 298 -20.14 -12.56 0.05
CA GLU A 298 -20.76 -11.89 1.19
C GLU A 298 -19.94 -11.93 2.48
N GLY A 299 -19.25 -12.99 2.76
CA GLY A 299 -18.64 -13.16 4.07
C GLY A 299 -17.15 -12.92 4.12
N GLY A 300 -16.44 -13.32 3.09
CA GLY A 300 -15.03 -12.98 2.97
C GLY A 300 -14.79 -11.48 2.91
N ALA A 301 -15.75 -10.78 2.30
CA ALA A 301 -15.82 -9.33 2.34
C ALA A 301 -16.08 -8.78 3.76
N ILE A 302 -16.75 -9.50 4.63
CA ILE A 302 -17.18 -9.00 5.94
C ILE A 302 -16.06 -9.04 6.97
N LEU A 303 -15.36 -10.15 7.18
CA LEU A 303 -14.15 -10.18 8.02
C LEU A 303 -13.00 -9.36 7.41
N ALA A 304 -13.05 -9.19 6.11
CA ALA A 304 -12.04 -8.50 5.36
C ALA A 304 -12.29 -7.00 5.20
N GLN A 305 -13.50 -6.50 5.24
CA GLN A 305 -13.80 -5.11 4.89
C GLN A 305 -14.30 -4.25 6.05
N ASN A 306 -14.84 -4.85 7.13
CA ASN A 306 -15.69 -4.06 8.00
C ASN A 306 -15.00 -3.34 9.15
N ASN A 307 -13.83 -3.75 9.61
CA ASN A 307 -13.12 -3.08 10.70
C ASN A 307 -11.59 -3.18 10.57
N ASN A 308 -11.09 -3.46 9.37
CA ASN A 308 -9.66 -3.52 9.12
C ASN A 308 -9.03 -2.15 8.88
N HIS A 309 -9.73 -1.09 9.24
CA HIS A 309 -9.23 0.26 9.11
C HIS A 309 -8.72 0.75 10.47
N PRO A 310 -7.65 1.55 10.48
CA PRO A 310 -7.21 2.21 11.71
C PRO A 310 -8.35 3.10 12.22
N MET A 311 -8.93 2.72 13.35
CA MET A 311 -10.11 3.40 13.86
C MET A 311 -9.84 4.20 15.15
N ARG A 312 -10.73 4.99 15.51
CA ARG A 312 -10.91 6.21 16.20
C ARG A 312 -11.75 6.10 17.49
N ASP A 313 -12.02 7.09 18.16
CA ASP A 313 -13.13 7.45 19.06
C ASP A 313 -12.96 7.27 20.56
N ASP A 314 -11.77 7.06 21.05
CA ASP A 314 -11.53 7.28 22.48
C ASP A 314 -10.15 7.94 22.71
N ASP A 315 -9.90 8.30 23.96
CA ASP A 315 -8.63 8.91 24.37
C ASP A 315 -7.41 8.01 24.12
N ARG A 316 -7.62 6.73 23.81
CA ARG A 316 -6.59 5.74 23.45
C ARG A 316 -6.21 5.79 21.96
N SER A 317 -7.08 6.34 21.11
CA SER A 317 -6.85 6.37 19.67
C SER A 317 -5.57 7.12 19.33
N ILE A 318 -4.75 6.49 18.49
CA ILE A 318 -3.58 7.17 17.88
C ILE A 318 -4.00 8.05 16.71
N ILE A 319 -5.21 7.90 16.19
CA ILE A 319 -5.78 8.66 15.09
C ILE A 319 -6.82 9.62 15.64
N PRO A 320 -6.79 10.90 15.26
CA PRO A 320 -7.82 11.86 15.67
C PRO A 320 -9.21 11.45 15.22
N THR A 321 -10.24 11.76 16.03
CA THR A 321 -11.66 11.53 15.70
C THR A 321 -12.07 12.18 14.37
N ASP A 322 -11.51 13.33 14.05
CA ASP A 322 -11.68 14.01 12.75
C ASP A 322 -10.30 14.29 12.15
N PRO A 323 -9.73 13.34 11.38
CA PRO A 323 -8.39 13.48 10.83
C PRO A 323 -8.29 14.53 9.73
N PHE A 324 -9.37 14.80 8.98
CA PHE A 324 -9.38 15.91 8.01
C PHE A 324 -9.30 17.26 8.72
N LYS A 325 -10.00 17.42 9.83
CA LYS A 325 -9.90 18.61 10.68
C LYS A 325 -8.52 18.74 11.29
N ALA A 326 -7.93 17.66 11.82
CA ALA A 326 -6.59 17.69 12.37
C ALA A 326 -5.55 18.15 11.32
N LEU A 327 -5.69 17.71 10.07
CA LEU A 327 -4.85 18.14 8.96
C LEU A 327 -5.05 19.64 8.67
N ALA A 328 -6.30 20.12 8.63
CA ALA A 328 -6.62 21.53 8.43
C ALA A 328 -6.10 22.43 9.58
N GLU A 329 -6.06 21.92 10.81
CA GLU A 329 -5.52 22.59 11.98
C GLU A 329 -3.98 22.56 12.06
N GLY A 330 -3.32 21.93 11.08
CA GLY A 330 -1.89 21.98 10.88
C GLY A 330 -1.11 20.75 11.34
N ALA A 331 -1.76 19.61 11.55
CA ALA A 331 -1.04 18.35 11.63
C ALA A 331 -0.19 18.19 10.36
N SER A 332 1.09 17.85 10.53
CA SER A 332 2.07 17.70 9.42
C SER A 332 2.23 18.90 8.47
N LYS A 333 1.86 20.11 8.87
CA LYS A 333 1.95 21.32 8.03
C LYS A 333 3.35 21.65 7.50
N ASP A 334 4.39 21.07 8.10
CA ASP A 334 5.79 21.27 7.70
C ASP A 334 6.34 20.07 6.89
N VAL A 335 5.52 19.05 6.60
CA VAL A 335 5.82 17.91 5.73
C VAL A 335 5.45 18.26 4.30
N ASP A 336 6.32 17.96 3.32
CA ASP A 336 5.92 18.07 1.92
C ASP A 336 4.99 16.90 1.56
N VAL A 337 3.90 17.15 0.83
CA VAL A 337 2.92 16.12 0.45
C VAL A 337 2.67 16.14 -1.06
N MET A 338 2.68 14.98 -1.70
CA MET A 338 2.27 14.79 -3.09
C MET A 338 1.14 13.78 -3.15
N ILE A 339 -0.09 14.23 -3.40
CA ILE A 339 -1.30 13.40 -3.37
C ILE A 339 -1.74 13.08 -4.78
N GLY A 340 -2.11 11.84 -5.06
CA GLY A 340 -2.59 11.45 -6.37
C GLY A 340 -3.72 10.44 -6.37
N THR A 341 -4.43 10.40 -7.50
CA THR A 341 -5.47 9.42 -7.82
C THR A 341 -5.38 9.04 -9.28
N THR A 342 -5.87 7.84 -9.62
CA THR A 342 -6.14 7.50 -11.01
C THR A 342 -7.47 8.12 -11.48
N SER A 343 -7.69 8.17 -12.79
CA SER A 343 -8.89 8.83 -13.33
C SER A 343 -10.13 7.95 -13.33
N GLU A 344 -9.98 6.64 -13.22
CA GLU A 344 -11.05 5.65 -13.39
C GLU A 344 -10.96 4.54 -12.33
N GLU A 345 -10.65 4.92 -11.07
CA GLU A 345 -10.35 4.02 -9.94
C GLU A 345 -11.29 2.82 -9.86
N MET A 346 -12.60 3.06 -9.79
CA MET A 346 -13.60 2.03 -9.56
C MET A 346 -13.81 1.07 -10.73
N LYS A 347 -13.23 1.34 -11.90
CA LYS A 347 -13.23 0.38 -13.01
C LYS A 347 -12.57 -0.94 -12.65
N TYR A 348 -11.56 -0.92 -11.77
CA TYR A 348 -10.91 -2.15 -11.28
C TYR A 348 -11.94 -3.13 -10.74
N TRP A 349 -12.78 -2.70 -9.79
CA TRP A 349 -13.79 -3.57 -9.18
C TRP A 349 -14.94 -3.87 -10.13
N THR A 350 -15.40 -2.90 -10.91
CA THR A 350 -16.47 -3.11 -11.88
C THR A 350 -16.10 -4.24 -12.86
N TYR A 351 -14.89 -4.23 -13.38
CA TYR A 351 -14.43 -5.30 -14.27
C TYR A 351 -14.16 -6.62 -13.54
N LEU A 352 -13.55 -6.59 -12.36
CA LEU A 352 -13.32 -7.79 -11.56
C LEU A 352 -14.63 -8.56 -11.36
N TYR A 353 -15.69 -7.88 -11.00
CA TYR A 353 -16.99 -8.52 -10.78
C TYR A 353 -17.68 -8.97 -12.07
N THR A 354 -17.40 -8.39 -13.23
CA THR A 354 -17.92 -8.91 -14.50
C THR A 354 -17.37 -10.29 -14.82
N TYR A 355 -16.14 -10.60 -14.41
CA TYR A 355 -15.55 -11.95 -14.55
C TYR A 355 -16.10 -12.98 -13.58
N MET A 356 -16.72 -12.56 -12.50
CA MET A 356 -17.37 -13.44 -11.53
C MET A 356 -18.73 -13.95 -12.00
N GLY A 357 -19.11 -13.64 -13.24
CA GLY A 357 -20.37 -14.02 -13.85
C GLY A 357 -21.53 -13.09 -13.49
N GLU A 358 -22.71 -13.44 -13.96
CA GLU A 358 -23.88 -12.55 -13.86
C GLU A 358 -24.32 -12.32 -12.41
N ASP A 359 -24.26 -13.34 -11.57
CA ASP A 359 -24.63 -13.24 -10.14
C ASP A 359 -23.62 -12.36 -9.38
N GLY A 360 -22.32 -12.51 -9.65
CA GLY A 360 -21.27 -11.70 -9.04
C GLY A 360 -21.39 -10.23 -9.45
N PHE A 361 -21.66 -9.97 -10.72
CA PHE A 361 -21.84 -8.60 -11.19
C PHE A 361 -23.13 -7.96 -10.64
N GLN A 362 -24.23 -8.71 -10.55
CA GLN A 362 -25.46 -8.23 -9.93
C GLN A 362 -25.23 -7.85 -8.45
N LEU A 363 -24.50 -8.69 -7.73
CA LEU A 363 -24.12 -8.41 -6.34
C LEU A 363 -23.29 -7.11 -6.22
N PHE A 364 -22.35 -6.88 -7.13
CA PHE A 364 -21.60 -5.63 -7.19
C PHE A 364 -22.50 -4.41 -7.42
N CYS A 365 -23.39 -4.52 -8.42
CA CYS A 365 -24.35 -3.45 -8.70
C CYS A 365 -25.21 -3.14 -7.48
N ASP A 366 -25.71 -4.15 -6.80
CA ASP A 366 -26.59 -3.96 -5.64
C ASP A 366 -25.85 -3.37 -4.43
N ARG A 367 -24.66 -3.82 -4.15
CA ARG A 367 -23.89 -3.42 -2.96
C ARG A 367 -23.10 -2.11 -3.15
N PHE A 368 -22.42 -1.99 -4.27
CA PHE A 368 -21.48 -0.87 -4.47
C PHE A 368 -22.06 0.26 -5.28
N LEU A 369 -22.99 -0.01 -6.20
CA LEU A 369 -23.60 1.04 -6.99
C LEU A 369 -24.96 1.45 -6.45
N ASN A 370 -25.93 0.53 -6.36
CA ASN A 370 -27.30 0.86 -5.98
C ASN A 370 -27.40 1.30 -4.52
N SER A 371 -26.87 0.49 -3.60
CA SER A 371 -26.93 0.80 -2.16
C SER A 371 -26.21 2.10 -1.83
N LYS A 372 -25.06 2.36 -2.45
CA LYS A 372 -24.33 3.62 -2.24
C LYS A 372 -25.04 4.83 -2.85
N GLU A 373 -25.65 4.68 -4.00
CA GLU A 373 -26.47 5.76 -4.57
C GLU A 373 -27.70 6.06 -3.70
N GLU A 374 -28.38 5.03 -3.20
CA GLU A 374 -29.53 5.19 -2.30
C GLU A 374 -29.10 5.90 -1.01
N GLU A 375 -28.01 5.48 -0.39
CA GLU A 375 -27.43 6.11 0.80
C GLU A 375 -27.08 7.59 0.54
N ILE A 376 -26.44 7.89 -0.58
CA ILE A 376 -26.12 9.26 -0.98
C ILE A 376 -27.41 10.08 -1.14
N ARG A 377 -28.40 9.54 -1.85
CA ARG A 377 -29.70 10.21 -2.06
C ARG A 377 -30.44 10.44 -0.74
N GLU A 378 -30.38 9.51 0.19
CA GLU A 378 -30.97 9.64 1.52
C GLU A 378 -30.30 10.76 2.32
N VAL A 379 -28.98 10.81 2.35
CA VAL A 379 -28.21 11.87 3.02
C VAL A 379 -28.48 13.24 2.38
N LEU A 380 -28.56 13.32 1.06
CA LEU A 380 -28.85 14.55 0.33
C LEU A 380 -30.32 15.01 0.47
N GLY A 381 -31.24 14.10 0.76
CA GLY A 381 -32.66 14.40 0.92
C GLY A 381 -33.25 15.11 -0.30
N LYS A 382 -33.70 16.37 -0.11
CA LYS A 382 -34.27 17.18 -1.19
C LYS A 382 -33.31 17.51 -2.35
N ASP A 383 -32.00 17.39 -2.12
CA ASP A 383 -30.94 17.68 -3.09
C ASP A 383 -30.43 16.40 -3.78
N GLY A 384 -31.13 15.26 -3.60
CA GLY A 384 -30.73 13.95 -4.16
C GLY A 384 -30.67 13.90 -5.69
N ASP A 385 -31.26 14.90 -6.39
CA ASP A 385 -31.13 15.08 -7.83
C ASP A 385 -29.70 15.42 -8.31
N VAL A 386 -28.80 15.77 -7.38
CA VAL A 386 -27.38 16.00 -7.66
C VAL A 386 -26.71 14.73 -8.21
N VAL A 387 -27.13 13.55 -7.77
CA VAL A 387 -26.62 12.26 -8.28
C VAL A 387 -26.94 12.12 -9.77
N ASP A 388 -28.20 12.41 -10.17
CA ASP A 388 -28.58 12.32 -11.57
C ASP A 388 -27.90 13.40 -12.42
N LYS A 389 -27.71 14.60 -11.87
CA LYS A 389 -26.93 15.66 -12.53
C LYS A 389 -25.49 15.24 -12.76
N PHE A 390 -24.85 14.60 -11.78
CA PHE A 390 -23.50 14.07 -11.92
C PHE A 390 -23.45 13.01 -13.03
N ILE A 391 -24.26 11.95 -12.93
CA ILE A 391 -24.30 10.84 -13.88
C ILE A 391 -24.53 11.35 -15.31
N ASN A 392 -25.38 12.35 -15.49
CA ASN A 392 -25.65 12.94 -16.81
C ASN A 392 -24.60 13.95 -17.28
N SER A 393 -23.68 14.40 -16.42
CA SER A 393 -22.60 15.34 -16.76
C SER A 393 -21.30 14.66 -17.16
N VAL A 394 -21.19 13.35 -16.95
CA VAL A 394 -20.00 12.56 -17.25
C VAL A 394 -20.19 11.87 -18.60
N GLU A 395 -19.18 11.98 -19.46
CA GLU A 395 -19.10 11.22 -20.71
C GLU A 395 -18.09 10.09 -20.54
N CYS A 396 -18.55 8.87 -20.75
CA CYS A 396 -17.74 7.65 -20.70
C CYS A 396 -17.73 6.94 -22.04
N ASP A 397 -16.61 6.28 -22.34
CA ASP A 397 -16.50 5.41 -23.51
C ASP A 397 -17.53 4.27 -23.39
N GLN A 398 -18.23 3.99 -24.48
CA GLN A 398 -19.25 2.94 -24.50
C GLN A 398 -18.64 1.64 -25.04
N ASP A 399 -18.98 0.53 -24.41
CA ASP A 399 -18.50 -0.82 -24.72
C ASP A 399 -19.62 -1.87 -24.61
N GLU A 400 -19.28 -3.15 -24.70
CA GLU A 400 -20.24 -4.25 -24.59
C GLU A 400 -20.89 -4.32 -23.20
N ILE A 401 -20.19 -3.88 -22.14
CA ILE A 401 -20.70 -3.86 -20.77
C ILE A 401 -21.75 -2.76 -20.63
N SER A 402 -21.45 -1.55 -21.10
CA SER A 402 -22.40 -0.43 -21.06
C SER A 402 -23.60 -0.64 -21.99
N ALA A 403 -23.43 -1.41 -23.08
CA ALA A 403 -24.56 -1.83 -23.92
C ALA A 403 -25.54 -2.75 -23.18
N LYS A 404 -25.02 -3.62 -22.30
CA LYS A 404 -25.83 -4.50 -21.45
C LYS A 404 -26.36 -3.80 -20.20
N TYR A 405 -25.56 -2.93 -19.60
CA TYR A 405 -25.85 -2.19 -18.36
C TYR A 405 -25.74 -0.68 -18.58
N PRO A 406 -26.78 -0.03 -19.06
CA PRO A 406 -26.77 1.40 -19.37
C PRO A 406 -26.31 2.25 -18.19
N LYS A 407 -25.48 3.24 -18.46
CA LYS A 407 -24.93 4.17 -17.45
C LYS A 407 -24.02 3.54 -16.40
N ILE A 408 -23.53 2.31 -16.63
CA ILE A 408 -22.65 1.64 -15.66
C ILE A 408 -21.34 2.41 -15.45
N TRP A 409 -20.75 2.94 -16.51
CA TRP A 409 -19.49 3.67 -16.41
C TRP A 409 -19.66 5.04 -15.75
N GLU A 410 -20.71 5.77 -16.06
CA GLU A 410 -21.00 7.04 -15.41
C GLU A 410 -21.29 6.87 -13.90
N ARG A 411 -21.92 5.76 -13.52
CA ARG A 411 -22.14 5.39 -12.11
C ARG A 411 -20.85 4.95 -11.43
N THR A 412 -19.99 4.22 -12.14
CA THR A 412 -18.66 3.84 -11.68
C THR A 412 -17.79 5.08 -11.44
N GLU A 413 -17.89 6.09 -12.31
CA GLU A 413 -17.22 7.37 -12.12
C GLU A 413 -17.72 8.15 -10.90
N LEU A 414 -19.02 8.11 -10.61
CA LEU A 414 -19.55 8.69 -9.37
C LEU A 414 -18.86 8.07 -8.13
N GLN A 415 -18.68 6.74 -8.13
CA GLN A 415 -17.99 6.06 -7.03
C GLN A 415 -16.49 6.39 -7.01
N THR A 416 -15.83 6.54 -8.17
CA THR A 416 -14.45 7.01 -8.28
C THR A 416 -14.28 8.37 -7.58
N GLU A 417 -15.15 9.31 -7.89
CA GLU A 417 -15.09 10.65 -7.28
C GLU A 417 -15.35 10.59 -5.78
N LEU A 418 -16.40 9.89 -5.35
CA LEU A 418 -16.79 9.84 -3.94
C LEU A 418 -15.80 9.06 -3.07
N PHE A 419 -15.26 7.95 -3.57
CA PHE A 419 -14.45 7.07 -2.75
C PHE A 419 -12.98 7.46 -2.71
N PHE A 420 -12.43 7.96 -3.82
CA PHE A 420 -11.00 8.26 -3.92
C PHE A 420 -10.71 9.75 -4.06
N ARG A 421 -11.27 10.37 -5.07
CA ARG A 421 -10.81 11.65 -5.52
C ARG A 421 -11.18 12.80 -4.60
N MET A 422 -12.43 12.89 -4.17
CA MET A 422 -12.89 14.01 -3.32
C MET A 422 -12.13 14.04 -2.00
N ALA A 423 -11.86 12.88 -1.41
CA ALA A 423 -11.05 12.80 -0.21
C ALA A 423 -9.62 13.32 -0.44
N ALA A 424 -9.01 12.97 -1.57
CA ALA A 424 -7.68 13.46 -1.95
C ALA A 424 -7.67 14.97 -2.16
N VAL A 425 -8.70 15.52 -2.82
CA VAL A 425 -8.85 16.98 -3.01
C VAL A 425 -9.03 17.71 -1.68
N ILE A 426 -9.85 17.18 -0.76
CA ILE A 426 -10.02 17.76 0.58
C ILE A 426 -8.72 17.76 1.36
N MET A 427 -7.97 16.65 1.32
CA MET A 427 -6.67 16.57 1.95
C MET A 427 -5.69 17.59 1.38
N ALA A 428 -5.62 17.71 0.05
CA ALA A 428 -4.76 18.69 -0.61
C ALA A 428 -5.13 20.12 -0.21
N ASN A 429 -6.43 20.45 -0.20
CA ASN A 429 -6.94 21.76 0.23
C ASN A 429 -6.56 22.05 1.69
N ASN A 430 -6.82 21.12 2.61
CA ASN A 430 -6.57 21.30 4.03
C ASN A 430 -5.08 21.45 4.31
N HIS A 431 -4.23 20.62 3.72
CA HIS A 431 -2.80 20.69 3.90
C HIS A 431 -2.21 21.99 3.31
N ALA A 432 -2.61 22.37 2.09
CA ALA A 432 -2.16 23.60 1.45
C ALA A 432 -2.59 24.86 2.22
N ALA A 433 -3.78 24.83 2.86
CA ALA A 433 -4.30 25.93 3.66
C ALA A 433 -3.71 26.01 5.08
N ALA A 434 -3.07 24.95 5.59
CA ALA A 434 -2.60 24.87 6.98
C ALA A 434 -1.48 25.85 7.36
N GLY A 435 -0.88 26.55 6.39
CA GLY A 435 0.06 27.65 6.62
C GLY A 435 1.43 27.23 7.16
N GLY A 436 1.86 25.98 6.90
CA GLY A 436 3.17 25.45 7.24
C GLY A 436 4.24 25.74 6.18
N LYS A 437 5.41 25.11 6.34
CA LYS A 437 6.51 25.15 5.37
C LYS A 437 6.40 24.08 4.29
N GLY A 438 5.66 23.00 4.57
CA GLY A 438 5.42 21.91 3.67
C GLY A 438 4.66 22.38 2.44
N LYS A 439 5.03 21.85 1.29
CA LYS A 439 4.36 22.11 0.02
C LYS A 439 3.40 20.96 -0.28
N THR A 440 2.30 21.30 -0.92
CA THR A 440 1.34 20.33 -1.47
C THR A 440 1.52 20.26 -2.97
N TYR A 441 1.56 19.04 -3.51
CA TYR A 441 1.48 18.76 -4.94
C TYR A 441 0.34 17.78 -5.18
N MET A 442 -0.23 17.83 -6.37
CA MET A 442 -1.32 16.92 -6.74
C MET A 442 -1.11 16.37 -8.14
N TYR A 443 -1.42 15.07 -8.34
CA TYR A 443 -1.49 14.49 -9.66
C TYR A 443 -2.82 13.76 -9.91
N TYR A 444 -3.13 13.61 -11.20
CA TYR A 444 -4.28 12.87 -11.71
C TYR A 444 -3.83 11.98 -12.86
N PHE A 445 -3.85 10.69 -12.64
CA PHE A 445 -3.26 9.72 -13.55
C PHE A 445 -4.32 9.14 -14.50
N GLY A 446 -4.27 9.52 -15.78
CA GLY A 446 -5.24 9.14 -16.80
C GLY A 446 -4.71 8.14 -17.83
N LYS A 447 -3.42 7.73 -17.78
CA LYS A 447 -2.90 6.67 -18.63
C LYS A 447 -3.23 5.31 -18.02
N GLY A 448 -4.22 4.69 -18.58
CA GLY A 448 -4.62 3.33 -18.21
C GLY A 448 -3.93 2.25 -19.03
N PHE A 449 -4.34 1.03 -18.77
CA PHE A 449 -4.01 -0.12 -19.58
C PHE A 449 -4.68 -0.05 -20.95
N ASP A 450 -4.04 -0.63 -21.96
CA ASP A 450 -4.68 -0.74 -23.26
C ASP A 450 -5.88 -1.69 -23.19
N GLY A 451 -7.05 -1.21 -23.61
CA GLY A 451 -8.29 -1.97 -23.57
C GLY A 451 -9.24 -1.55 -22.43
N TRP A 452 -9.93 -2.51 -21.89
CA TRP A 452 -11.10 -2.31 -21.04
C TRP A 452 -10.83 -1.73 -19.63
N GLN A 453 -9.65 -1.93 -19.07
CA GLN A 453 -9.39 -1.49 -17.69
C GLN A 453 -9.24 0.02 -17.54
N GLY A 454 -8.86 0.74 -18.60
CA GLY A 454 -8.63 2.16 -18.51
C GLY A 454 -7.60 2.52 -17.44
N ALA A 455 -7.65 3.75 -16.92
CA ALA A 455 -6.83 4.20 -15.81
C ALA A 455 -7.44 3.78 -14.46
N CYS A 456 -7.54 2.47 -14.25
CA CYS A 456 -8.15 1.88 -13.06
C CYS A 456 -7.23 1.97 -11.83
N HIS A 457 -7.75 1.60 -10.67
CA HIS A 457 -7.01 1.56 -9.40
C HIS A 457 -5.67 0.83 -9.53
N ALA A 458 -4.62 1.42 -8.96
CA ALA A 458 -3.25 0.90 -8.94
C ALA A 458 -2.52 0.83 -10.30
N CYS A 459 -3.12 1.31 -11.41
CA CYS A 459 -2.47 1.23 -12.72
C CYS A 459 -1.20 2.08 -12.85
N GLU A 460 -1.02 3.10 -12.01
CA GLU A 460 0.17 3.94 -12.00
C GLU A 460 1.38 3.31 -11.30
N LEU A 461 1.20 2.20 -10.58
CA LEU A 461 2.28 1.58 -9.78
C LEU A 461 3.46 1.11 -10.62
N THR A 462 3.22 0.50 -11.77
CA THR A 462 4.26 0.09 -12.70
C THR A 462 5.12 1.29 -13.13
N TYR A 463 4.49 2.42 -13.36
CA TYR A 463 5.17 3.67 -13.70
C TYR A 463 5.93 4.27 -12.51
N ALA A 464 5.38 4.19 -11.30
CA ALA A 464 6.03 4.70 -10.09
C ALA A 464 7.26 3.87 -9.67
N PHE A 465 7.22 2.55 -9.87
CA PHE A 465 8.32 1.63 -9.58
C PHE A 465 9.32 1.43 -10.72
N ASP A 466 9.08 2.07 -11.87
CA ASP A 466 9.88 1.90 -13.09
C ASP A 466 9.99 0.43 -13.54
N ASN A 467 8.93 -0.35 -13.30
CA ASN A 467 8.93 -1.80 -13.48
C ASN A 467 8.26 -2.20 -14.79
N LEU A 468 8.97 -2.00 -15.90
CA LEU A 468 8.49 -2.34 -17.26
C LEU A 468 8.42 -3.86 -17.52
N GLU A 469 9.01 -4.68 -16.66
CA GLU A 469 8.98 -6.14 -16.78
C GLU A 469 7.72 -6.76 -16.16
N TYR A 470 6.92 -5.96 -15.45
CA TYR A 470 5.66 -6.43 -14.90
C TYR A 470 4.61 -6.60 -16.00
N GLU A 471 4.21 -7.83 -16.28
CA GLU A 471 3.40 -8.15 -17.46
C GLU A 471 1.92 -7.74 -17.35
N ALA A 472 1.40 -7.61 -16.14
CA ALA A 472 -0.01 -7.28 -15.97
C ALA A 472 -0.30 -5.84 -16.41
N GLY A 473 -1.16 -5.69 -17.42
CA GLY A 473 -1.64 -4.40 -17.93
C GLY A 473 -0.75 -3.70 -18.94
N GLY A 474 0.38 -4.33 -19.37
CA GLY A 474 1.23 -3.75 -20.44
C GLY A 474 0.59 -3.82 -21.84
N PRO A 475 1.20 -3.18 -22.87
CA PRO A 475 2.51 -2.53 -22.84
C PRO A 475 2.50 -1.16 -22.16
N TYR A 476 3.59 -0.86 -21.44
CA TYR A 476 3.80 0.42 -20.78
C TYR A 476 4.60 1.38 -21.66
N ASP A 477 4.35 2.68 -21.51
CA ASP A 477 5.15 3.71 -22.18
C ASP A 477 6.47 3.96 -21.43
N PRO A 478 7.65 3.67 -22.01
CA PRO A 478 8.92 3.80 -21.29
C PRO A 478 9.28 5.25 -20.96
N ALA A 479 8.85 6.22 -21.78
CA ALA A 479 9.14 7.63 -21.52
C ALA A 479 8.30 8.16 -20.37
N LEU A 480 7.02 7.80 -20.34
CA LEU A 480 6.16 8.13 -19.20
C LEU A 480 6.66 7.46 -17.93
N THR A 481 7.01 6.16 -17.98
CA THR A 481 7.54 5.41 -16.83
C THR A 481 8.73 6.14 -16.23
N LYS A 482 9.69 6.52 -17.08
CA LYS A 482 10.88 7.24 -16.62
C LYS A 482 10.57 8.63 -16.06
N ASN A 483 9.64 9.35 -16.66
CA ASN A 483 9.27 10.69 -16.19
C ASN A 483 8.47 10.63 -14.90
N PHE A 484 7.56 9.67 -14.77
CA PHE A 484 6.72 9.54 -13.59
C PHE A 484 7.52 9.04 -12.38
N SER A 485 8.33 7.99 -12.52
CA SER A 485 9.22 7.49 -11.45
C SER A 485 10.22 8.57 -11.00
N LYS A 486 10.74 9.36 -11.96
CA LYS A 486 11.64 10.47 -11.66
C LYS A 486 10.97 11.61 -10.89
N ALA A 487 9.69 11.89 -11.12
CA ALA A 487 8.95 12.86 -10.33
C ALA A 487 8.88 12.43 -8.85
N PHE A 488 8.63 11.15 -8.57
CA PHE A 488 8.62 10.60 -7.20
C PHE A 488 10.00 10.69 -6.54
N THR A 489 11.05 10.30 -7.25
CA THR A 489 12.40 10.34 -6.70
C THR A 489 12.93 11.77 -6.56
N ASN A 490 12.58 12.70 -7.43
CA ASN A 490 12.90 14.14 -7.27
C ASN A 490 12.17 14.73 -6.07
N PHE A 491 10.90 14.38 -5.89
CA PHE A 491 10.17 14.79 -4.69
C PHE A 491 10.84 14.25 -3.42
N ALA A 492 11.27 13.00 -3.42
CA ALA A 492 12.02 12.42 -2.30
C ALA A 492 13.37 13.13 -2.06
N ARG A 493 14.05 13.60 -3.11
CA ARG A 493 15.32 14.33 -2.99
C ARG A 493 15.14 15.71 -2.38
N THR A 494 14.15 16.47 -2.86
CA THR A 494 14.11 17.93 -2.69
C THR A 494 12.78 18.48 -2.18
N GLY A 495 11.72 17.68 -2.12
CA GLY A 495 10.34 18.13 -1.91
C GLY A 495 9.72 18.81 -3.15
N ASN A 496 10.37 18.69 -4.32
CA ASN A 496 9.85 19.21 -5.58
C ASN A 496 9.91 18.12 -6.66
N PRO A 497 8.77 17.69 -7.24
CA PRO A 497 8.73 16.64 -8.24
C PRO A 497 9.17 17.10 -9.65
N SER A 498 9.42 18.39 -9.88
CA SER A 498 9.81 18.94 -11.18
C SER A 498 11.09 18.31 -11.73
N GLN A 499 11.19 18.27 -13.04
CA GLN A 499 12.34 17.78 -13.80
C GLN A 499 12.48 18.57 -15.11
N ASP A 500 13.59 18.38 -15.82
CA ASP A 500 13.84 19.08 -17.08
C ASP A 500 12.68 18.91 -18.07
N GLY A 501 12.08 20.03 -18.45
CA GLY A 501 10.94 20.07 -19.40
C GLY A 501 9.58 19.72 -18.80
N ILE A 502 9.50 19.31 -17.52
CA ILE A 502 8.25 19.00 -16.82
C ILE A 502 8.23 19.71 -15.46
N GLU A 503 7.62 20.88 -15.42
CA GLU A 503 7.52 21.70 -14.22
C GLU A 503 6.23 21.35 -13.45
N TRP A 504 6.36 21.13 -12.14
CA TRP A 504 5.25 20.98 -11.22
C TRP A 504 5.12 22.25 -10.38
N THR A 505 3.96 22.85 -10.38
CA THR A 505 3.63 23.95 -9.48
C THR A 505 2.97 23.43 -8.22
N PRO A 506 3.26 23.98 -7.04
CA PRO A 506 2.55 23.62 -5.82
C PRO A 506 1.03 23.82 -5.98
N TYR A 507 0.27 22.88 -5.43
CA TYR A 507 -1.19 22.95 -5.38
C TYR A 507 -1.66 24.03 -4.42
N THR A 508 -2.72 24.73 -4.82
CA THR A 508 -3.34 25.78 -4.00
C THR A 508 -4.80 25.42 -3.65
N PRO A 509 -5.33 25.93 -2.51
CA PRO A 509 -6.67 25.56 -2.04
C PRO A 509 -7.84 25.89 -3.00
N ASP A 510 -7.61 26.73 -4.00
CA ASP A 510 -8.57 27.04 -5.06
C ASP A 510 -8.56 26.02 -6.22
N GLY A 511 -7.80 24.93 -6.07
CA GLY A 511 -7.76 23.81 -7.00
C GLY A 511 -6.84 24.01 -8.20
N VAL A 512 -5.88 24.92 -8.10
CA VAL A 512 -4.86 25.12 -9.14
C VAL A 512 -3.61 24.30 -8.81
N GLY A 513 -2.98 23.73 -9.82
CA GLY A 513 -1.71 23.03 -9.69
C GLY A 513 -1.83 21.51 -9.63
N THR A 514 -2.68 20.89 -10.46
CA THR A 514 -2.72 19.43 -10.63
C THR A 514 -1.90 19.02 -11.86
N MET A 515 -0.96 18.11 -11.69
CA MET A 515 -0.27 17.44 -12.80
C MET A 515 -1.20 16.37 -13.39
N VAL A 516 -1.64 16.58 -14.61
CA VAL A 516 -2.48 15.61 -15.33
C VAL A 516 -1.60 14.77 -16.24
N ILE A 517 -1.63 13.46 -16.02
CA ILE A 517 -1.06 12.46 -16.90
C ILE A 517 -2.16 12.02 -17.86
N GLY A 518 -2.04 12.42 -19.14
CA GLY A 518 -3.03 12.15 -20.17
C GLY A 518 -3.00 10.70 -20.67
N LYS A 519 -4.08 10.27 -21.33
CA LYS A 519 -4.14 8.98 -22.05
C LYS A 519 -3.05 8.87 -23.12
N ASP A 520 -2.59 10.00 -23.66
CA ASP A 520 -1.51 10.14 -24.64
C ASP A 520 -0.11 10.19 -24.01
N CYS A 521 0.02 9.86 -22.73
CA CYS A 521 1.27 9.92 -21.97
C CYS A 521 1.84 11.33 -21.76
N SER A 522 1.08 12.38 -22.07
CA SER A 522 1.47 13.75 -21.73
C SER A 522 1.42 14.00 -20.23
N MET A 523 2.31 14.88 -19.75
CA MET A 523 2.32 15.35 -18.36
C MET A 523 2.18 16.88 -18.39
N THR A 524 1.02 17.38 -17.97
CA THR A 524 0.68 18.82 -18.07
C THR A 524 0.07 19.34 -16.79
N MET A 525 0.49 20.54 -16.35
CA MET A 525 -0.15 21.25 -15.25
C MET A 525 -1.50 21.82 -15.66
N GLN A 526 -2.52 21.53 -14.88
CA GLN A 526 -3.90 21.97 -15.13
C GLN A 526 -4.58 22.41 -13.83
N GLU A 527 -5.75 22.98 -13.95
CA GLU A 527 -6.71 23.04 -12.84
C GLU A 527 -7.16 21.61 -12.48
N THR A 528 -7.76 21.45 -11.31
CA THR A 528 -8.34 20.19 -10.86
C THR A 528 -9.25 19.61 -11.96
N PRO A 529 -8.90 18.48 -12.58
CA PRO A 529 -9.76 17.85 -13.58
C PRO A 529 -11.17 17.60 -13.03
N ARG A 530 -12.19 17.68 -13.88
CA ARG A 530 -13.62 17.51 -13.47
C ARG A 530 -14.04 18.43 -12.31
N LYS A 531 -13.46 19.63 -12.22
CA LYS A 531 -13.75 20.56 -11.14
C LYS A 531 -15.25 20.81 -10.94
N ASN A 532 -16.02 20.93 -12.03
CA ASN A 532 -17.46 21.14 -11.95
C ASN A 532 -18.19 19.97 -11.26
N GLN A 533 -17.77 18.73 -11.50
CA GLN A 533 -18.32 17.53 -10.87
C GLN A 533 -17.92 17.46 -9.40
N VAL A 534 -16.64 17.74 -9.10
CA VAL A 534 -16.14 17.81 -7.72
C VAL A 534 -16.89 18.90 -6.94
N ASP A 535 -17.02 20.11 -7.48
CA ASP A 535 -17.71 21.22 -6.81
C ASP A 535 -19.21 20.92 -6.60
N MET A 536 -19.81 20.16 -7.50
CA MET A 536 -21.23 19.74 -7.39
C MET A 536 -21.46 18.83 -6.17
N LEU A 537 -20.54 17.92 -5.89
CA LEU A 537 -20.66 16.93 -4.82
C LEU A 537 -20.03 17.40 -3.50
N MET A 538 -19.05 18.30 -3.54
CA MET A 538 -18.26 18.72 -2.39
C MET A 538 -19.09 19.18 -1.17
N PRO A 539 -20.16 19.97 -1.31
CA PRO A 539 -20.96 20.41 -0.17
C PRO A 539 -21.59 19.28 0.64
N TYR A 540 -21.76 18.12 -0.01
CA TYR A 540 -22.44 16.95 0.54
C TYR A 540 -21.48 15.90 1.06
N TYR A 541 -20.25 15.88 0.53
CA TYR A 541 -19.27 14.83 0.81
C TYR A 541 -18.95 14.69 2.30
N LEU A 542 -18.70 15.79 2.99
CA LEU A 542 -18.40 15.78 4.43
C LEU A 542 -19.60 15.32 5.26
N ASN A 543 -20.82 15.66 4.83
CA ASN A 543 -22.04 15.19 5.48
C ASN A 543 -22.23 13.69 5.28
N PHE A 544 -21.89 13.17 4.10
CA PHE A 544 -21.97 11.75 3.78
C PHE A 544 -21.05 10.90 4.63
N TYR A 545 -19.78 11.30 4.78
CA TYR A 545 -18.80 10.51 5.55
C TYR A 545 -18.83 10.78 7.06
N PHE A 546 -19.17 11.97 7.49
CA PHE A 546 -19.09 12.35 8.91
C PHE A 546 -20.44 12.49 9.59
N ASN A 547 -21.54 12.42 8.86
CA ASN A 547 -22.91 12.58 9.39
C ASN A 547 -23.05 13.75 10.38
N LYS A 548 -22.60 14.92 9.97
CA LYS A 548 -22.73 16.15 10.74
C LYS A 548 -24.01 16.89 10.37
#